data_345b46f6a1056ef933103165be6c0649
#
_entry.id   345b46f6a1056ef933103165be6c0649
#
_cell.length_a   1.000
_cell.length_b   1.000
_cell.length_c   1.000
_cell.angle_alpha   90.00
_cell.angle_beta   90.00
_cell.angle_gamma   90.00
#
_symmetry.space_group_name_H-M   'P 1'
#
loop_
_entity.id
_entity.type
_entity.pdbx_description
1 polymer ?
#
loop_
_entity_poly.entity_id
_entity_poly.type
_entity_poly.pdbx_seq_one_letter_code
_entity_poly.pdbx_strand_id
1 'polypeptide(L)'
;MNISAARNISASEKQAIEHFDVLVVGAGISGIGSAYHLKKQLPGTSFVVLETQETFGGTWQTHRYPGIRSDSDLHTFGYSFKPWVGPPIASAAEILSYMDDVIAENDLAKHIRYQHRIERASWSSESNLWSIEAVRTDSGEAVAFTANFLWMCQGYYRHSEGFTPEWPDMAKFRGRIVHPQRWPEDIAIEGKKVVVIGSGATAATLIPAIADQCAHVTMLQRSPTYFRLGRNAIELAEELRRLQVKEEWIHEIVRRKILFEQDAFTKRCLSEPEQVKKELLGQISAVLGPDYDIATHFTPSYRPWRQRIAFVPGADLFHSIKSGKASVVTDEIDRFIETGILLKSGQMLEADIVVTATGFNLCILGDIAFAIDGRPLDFSDTVTYRGMMFTGVPNMAWVFGYFRASWTLRTDLVADFVCRLLTHMKEKGVHKVVPALRPEDHNMPLLSWIDPENFNPNYLMRDMHLLPKRGDKPEWQHSQDYWAEKDQFPAIDLDDKAFVYS
;
A
#
# COMPACT_ATOMS: atom_id res chain seq x y z
N MET A 1 21.65 -7.40 -31.33
CA MET A 1 22.71 -8.43 -31.47
C MET A 1 23.05 -8.97 -30.10
N ASN A 2 22.91 -10.28 -29.98
CA ASN A 2 23.36 -11.16 -28.90
C ASN A 2 22.94 -10.88 -27.46
N ILE A 3 21.83 -11.49 -27.15
CA ILE A 3 21.47 -11.98 -25.81
C ILE A 3 21.74 -13.49 -25.84
N SER A 4 22.71 -13.97 -25.15
CA SER A 4 22.78 -15.33 -24.60
C SER A 4 24.01 -15.47 -23.73
N ALA A 5 23.83 -15.42 -22.44
CA ALA A 5 24.70 -16.05 -21.47
C ALA A 5 23.81 -16.73 -20.43
N ALA A 6 23.30 -17.91 -20.80
CA ALA A 6 22.88 -18.88 -19.80
C ALA A 6 24.11 -19.19 -18.95
N ARG A 7 24.18 -18.68 -17.73
CA ARG A 7 25.18 -19.11 -16.76
C ARG A 7 24.87 -20.56 -16.40
N ASN A 8 25.68 -21.47 -16.90
CA ASN A 8 25.76 -22.84 -16.39
C ASN A 8 26.14 -22.74 -14.90
N ILE A 9 25.21 -23.08 -14.03
CA ILE A 9 25.46 -23.32 -12.61
C ILE A 9 26.32 -24.59 -12.56
N SER A 10 27.59 -24.41 -12.21
CA SER A 10 28.52 -25.52 -11.99
C SER A 10 28.03 -26.33 -10.78
N ALA A 11 28.16 -27.64 -10.88
CA ALA A 11 27.83 -28.61 -9.83
C ALA A 11 28.75 -28.45 -8.61
N SER A 12 28.45 -27.48 -7.74
CA SER A 12 28.99 -27.42 -6.39
C SER A 12 27.83 -27.52 -5.41
N GLU A 13 27.80 -28.60 -4.66
CA GLU A 13 26.88 -28.94 -3.57
C GLU A 13 25.41 -28.54 -3.81
N LYS A 14 24.59 -29.48 -4.24
CA LYS A 14 23.13 -29.33 -4.27
C LYS A 14 22.68 -29.07 -2.84
N GLN A 15 22.56 -27.79 -2.48
CA GLN A 15 21.81 -27.41 -1.30
C GLN A 15 20.43 -28.03 -1.45
N ALA A 16 19.99 -28.79 -0.45
CA ALA A 16 18.67 -29.43 -0.51
C ALA A 16 17.62 -28.32 -0.63
N ILE A 17 16.80 -28.40 -1.69
CA ILE A 17 15.70 -27.44 -1.90
C ILE A 17 14.73 -27.61 -0.75
N GLU A 18 14.54 -26.54 0.04
CA GLU A 18 13.59 -26.57 1.16
C GLU A 18 12.17 -26.49 0.63
N HIS A 19 11.29 -27.28 1.25
CA HIS A 19 9.88 -27.32 0.91
C HIS A 19 9.01 -26.78 2.06
N PHE A 20 7.98 -26.01 1.71
CA PHE A 20 6.99 -25.47 2.65
C PHE A 20 5.57 -25.71 2.10
N ASP A 21 4.61 -25.92 3.00
CA ASP A 21 3.20 -25.94 2.60
C ASP A 21 2.75 -24.57 2.07
N VAL A 22 3.21 -23.49 2.73
CA VAL A 22 2.89 -22.11 2.33
C VAL A 22 4.16 -21.23 2.32
N LEU A 23 4.37 -20.52 1.22
CA LEU A 23 5.39 -19.48 1.14
C LEU A 23 4.70 -18.12 1.05
N VAL A 24 4.97 -17.26 2.04
CA VAL A 24 4.48 -15.88 2.10
C VAL A 24 5.55 -14.94 1.57
N VAL A 25 5.19 -14.04 0.66
CA VAL A 25 6.10 -13.09 0.02
C VAL A 25 5.95 -11.71 0.64
N GLY A 26 6.99 -11.25 1.33
CA GLY A 26 7.07 -9.95 1.99
C GLY A 26 6.72 -9.99 3.49
N ALA A 27 7.57 -9.36 4.32
CA ALA A 27 7.39 -9.20 5.77
C ALA A 27 6.91 -7.78 6.13
N GLY A 28 6.09 -7.17 5.29
CA GLY A 28 5.32 -5.99 5.63
C GLY A 28 4.12 -6.34 6.51
N ILE A 29 3.26 -5.34 6.79
CA ILE A 29 2.09 -5.52 7.65
C ILE A 29 1.17 -6.66 7.18
N SER A 30 1.02 -6.87 5.86
CA SER A 30 0.22 -7.98 5.32
C SER A 30 0.86 -9.35 5.58
N GLY A 31 2.16 -9.49 5.35
CA GLY A 31 2.84 -10.79 5.53
C GLY A 31 2.93 -11.22 6.99
N ILE A 32 3.17 -10.27 7.90
CA ILE A 32 3.14 -10.55 9.35
C ILE A 32 1.74 -10.97 9.80
N GLY A 33 0.69 -10.26 9.35
CA GLY A 33 -0.69 -10.67 9.64
C GLY A 33 -1.03 -12.05 9.08
N SER A 34 -0.62 -12.35 7.85
CA SER A 34 -0.82 -13.66 7.22
C SER A 34 -0.08 -14.78 7.96
N ALA A 35 1.16 -14.53 8.41
CA ALA A 35 1.93 -15.48 9.21
C ALA A 35 1.25 -15.77 10.57
N TYR A 36 0.70 -14.75 11.22
CA TYR A 36 -0.10 -14.92 12.44
C TYR A 36 -1.30 -15.85 12.19
N HIS A 37 -2.09 -15.57 11.16
CA HIS A 37 -3.28 -16.36 10.85
C HIS A 37 -2.93 -17.81 10.49
N LEU A 38 -1.86 -18.04 9.70
CA LEU A 38 -1.36 -19.40 9.42
C LEU A 38 -1.03 -20.15 10.70
N LYS A 39 -0.22 -19.54 11.56
CA LYS A 39 0.18 -20.18 12.82
C LYS A 39 -0.99 -20.45 13.75
N LYS A 40 -1.97 -19.54 13.79
CA LYS A 40 -3.12 -19.63 14.68
C LYS A 40 -4.19 -20.60 14.20
N GLN A 41 -4.51 -20.57 12.90
CA GLN A 41 -5.65 -21.32 12.33
C GLN A 41 -5.22 -22.66 11.74
N LEU A 42 -3.96 -22.81 11.30
CA LEU A 42 -3.44 -24.01 10.68
C LEU A 42 -2.20 -24.52 11.44
N PRO A 43 -2.34 -24.90 12.72
CA PRO A 43 -1.22 -25.41 13.49
C PRO A 43 -0.68 -26.71 12.85
N GLY A 44 0.65 -26.76 12.63
CA GLY A 44 1.33 -27.86 11.97
C GLY A 44 1.53 -27.71 10.45
N THR A 45 0.99 -26.65 9.83
CA THR A 45 1.34 -26.26 8.46
C THR A 45 2.75 -25.63 8.46
N SER A 46 3.64 -26.15 7.63
CA SER A 46 4.97 -25.57 7.45
C SER A 46 4.87 -24.31 6.60
N PHE A 47 5.46 -23.21 7.06
CA PHE A 47 5.48 -21.97 6.28
C PHE A 47 6.73 -21.15 6.48
N VAL A 48 7.07 -20.35 5.48
CA VAL A 48 8.15 -19.37 5.52
C VAL A 48 7.65 -18.02 4.96
N VAL A 49 8.14 -16.93 5.52
CA VAL A 49 7.97 -15.57 5.00
C VAL A 49 9.31 -15.14 4.41
N LEU A 50 9.37 -14.82 3.13
CA LEU A 50 10.56 -14.31 2.48
C LEU A 50 10.47 -12.79 2.32
N GLU A 51 11.49 -12.08 2.83
CA GLU A 51 11.60 -10.63 2.78
C GLU A 51 12.88 -10.22 2.06
N THR A 52 12.76 -9.28 1.14
CA THR A 52 13.90 -8.77 0.34
C THR A 52 14.86 -7.91 1.18
N GLN A 53 14.33 -7.18 2.16
CA GLN A 53 15.10 -6.28 3.00
C GLN A 53 15.78 -7.01 4.17
N GLU A 54 16.65 -6.30 4.88
CA GLU A 54 17.35 -6.81 6.05
C GLU A 54 16.46 -6.97 7.30
N THR A 55 15.25 -6.40 7.27
CA THR A 55 14.29 -6.45 8.38
C THR A 55 12.85 -6.36 7.86
N PHE A 56 11.90 -6.62 8.75
CA PHE A 56 10.46 -6.47 8.47
C PHE A 56 10.03 -5.00 8.38
N GLY A 57 8.78 -4.76 7.98
CA GLY A 57 8.13 -3.45 8.07
C GLY A 57 7.63 -2.91 6.72
N GLY A 58 8.18 -3.39 5.59
CA GLY A 58 7.74 -3.00 4.25
C GLY A 58 7.78 -1.47 4.06
N THR A 59 6.63 -0.85 3.79
CA THR A 59 6.51 0.61 3.61
C THR A 59 7.09 1.42 4.77
N TRP A 60 6.83 1.00 6.02
CA TRP A 60 7.25 1.73 7.22
C TRP A 60 8.75 1.65 7.47
N GLN A 61 9.41 0.62 6.99
CA GLN A 61 10.86 0.47 7.02
C GLN A 61 11.54 1.18 5.84
N THR A 62 10.91 1.16 4.67
CA THR A 62 11.49 1.75 3.45
C THR A 62 11.49 3.27 3.48
N HIS A 63 10.42 3.89 3.97
CA HIS A 63 10.27 5.34 3.98
C HIS A 63 10.85 5.92 5.27
N ARG A 64 11.84 6.81 5.12
CA ARG A 64 12.57 7.41 6.25
C ARG A 64 12.58 8.95 6.22
N TYR A 65 11.73 9.57 5.38
CA TYR A 65 11.64 11.01 5.33
C TYR A 65 11.09 11.60 6.63
N PRO A 66 11.45 12.86 7.00
CA PRO A 66 11.00 13.48 8.23
C PRO A 66 9.47 13.50 8.38
N GLY A 67 9.00 13.16 9.57
CA GLY A 67 7.58 13.16 9.90
C GLY A 67 6.78 11.99 9.36
N ILE A 68 7.41 10.98 8.73
CA ILE A 68 6.70 9.80 8.22
C ILE A 68 5.74 9.22 9.26
N ARG A 69 4.46 9.15 8.90
CA ARG A 69 3.36 8.67 9.73
C ARG A 69 2.25 8.06 8.88
N SER A 70 1.33 7.34 9.51
CA SER A 70 0.14 6.87 8.82
C SER A 70 -0.79 8.05 8.45
N ASP A 71 -1.61 7.86 7.44
CA ASP A 71 -2.76 8.70 7.12
C ASP A 71 -4.09 7.94 7.37
N SER A 72 -3.98 6.74 7.92
CA SER A 72 -5.07 5.88 8.34
C SER A 72 -5.00 5.68 9.85
N ASP A 73 -6.16 5.60 10.46
CA ASP A 73 -6.32 5.41 11.90
C ASP A 73 -5.80 4.04 12.33
N LEU A 74 -4.92 3.99 13.32
CA LEU A 74 -4.27 2.76 13.80
C LEU A 74 -5.23 1.80 14.51
N HIS A 75 -6.37 2.27 15.03
CA HIS A 75 -7.38 1.36 15.58
C HIS A 75 -8.03 0.49 14.48
N THR A 76 -7.97 0.92 13.23
CA THR A 76 -8.45 0.15 12.08
C THR A 76 -7.31 -0.36 11.18
N PHE A 77 -6.18 0.34 11.13
CA PHE A 77 -4.99 -0.08 10.41
C PHE A 77 -4.15 -1.10 11.21
N GLY A 78 -4.25 -1.13 12.54
CA GLY A 78 -3.76 -2.24 13.36
C GLY A 78 -4.56 -3.51 13.09
N TYR A 79 -4.00 -4.66 13.45
CA TYR A 79 -4.65 -5.95 13.28
C TYR A 79 -5.88 -6.07 14.19
N SER A 80 -6.86 -6.85 13.76
CA SER A 80 -8.06 -7.13 14.56
C SER A 80 -7.76 -7.88 15.87
N PHE A 81 -6.72 -8.68 15.85
CA PHE A 81 -6.31 -9.55 16.97
C PHE A 81 -5.35 -8.88 17.98
N LYS A 82 -4.81 -7.69 17.68
CA LYS A 82 -3.90 -6.96 18.57
C LYS A 82 -4.38 -5.52 18.74
N PRO A 83 -4.85 -5.14 19.94
CA PRO A 83 -5.26 -3.78 20.23
C PRO A 83 -4.15 -2.76 19.97
N TRP A 84 -4.52 -1.64 19.36
CA TRP A 84 -3.67 -0.45 19.32
C TRP A 84 -3.94 0.42 20.54
N VAL A 85 -2.87 0.79 21.25
CA VAL A 85 -2.93 1.67 22.43
C VAL A 85 -2.08 2.88 22.16
N GLY A 86 -2.68 3.92 21.58
CA GLY A 86 -1.98 5.14 21.19
C GLY A 86 -2.88 6.11 20.44
N PRO A 87 -2.30 7.20 19.91
CA PRO A 87 -3.04 8.15 19.09
C PRO A 87 -3.49 7.49 17.77
N PRO A 88 -4.56 7.99 17.15
CA PRO A 88 -5.06 7.44 15.88
C PRO A 88 -4.01 7.41 14.76
N ILE A 89 -3.26 8.49 14.62
CA ILE A 89 -2.19 8.58 13.63
C ILE A 89 -0.86 8.33 14.31
N ALA A 90 -0.17 7.30 13.88
CA ALA A 90 1.12 6.89 14.44
C ALA A 90 2.27 7.14 13.46
N SER A 91 3.44 7.42 14.01
CA SER A 91 4.71 7.47 13.28
C SER A 91 5.12 6.09 12.74
N ALA A 92 6.00 6.07 11.74
CA ALA A 92 6.57 4.81 11.26
C ALA A 92 7.26 4.00 12.37
N ALA A 93 7.95 4.67 13.30
CA ALA A 93 8.62 4.02 14.42
C ALA A 93 7.62 3.32 15.35
N GLU A 94 6.48 3.96 15.68
CA GLU A 94 5.44 3.35 16.51
C GLU A 94 4.78 2.15 15.78
N ILE A 95 4.57 2.25 14.47
CA ILE A 95 4.02 1.14 13.68
C ILE A 95 5.01 -0.04 13.63
N LEU A 96 6.30 0.24 13.43
CA LEU A 96 7.33 -0.80 13.46
C LEU A 96 7.42 -1.48 14.83
N SER A 97 7.37 -0.71 15.92
CA SER A 97 7.32 -1.26 17.27
C SER A 97 6.09 -2.15 17.50
N TYR A 98 4.91 -1.72 17.02
CA TYR A 98 3.69 -2.52 17.09
C TYR A 98 3.81 -3.84 16.30
N MET A 99 4.45 -3.81 15.13
CA MET A 99 4.70 -5.01 14.33
C MET A 99 5.72 -5.94 14.99
N ASP A 100 6.77 -5.38 15.62
CA ASP A 100 7.78 -6.15 16.38
C ASP A 100 7.13 -6.90 17.54
N ASP A 101 6.26 -6.23 18.29
CA ASP A 101 5.47 -6.86 19.35
C ASP A 101 4.64 -8.04 18.82
N VAL A 102 3.99 -7.88 17.65
CA VAL A 102 3.22 -8.99 17.03
C VAL A 102 4.13 -10.17 16.71
N ILE A 103 5.32 -9.91 16.15
CA ILE A 103 6.29 -10.95 15.81
C ILE A 103 6.75 -11.67 17.07
N ALA A 104 7.10 -10.93 18.13
CA ALA A 104 7.62 -11.48 19.37
C ALA A 104 6.56 -12.26 20.17
N GLU A 105 5.38 -11.66 20.38
CA GLU A 105 4.29 -12.28 21.15
C GLU A 105 3.76 -13.56 20.50
N ASN A 106 3.89 -13.67 19.19
CA ASN A 106 3.41 -14.84 18.44
C ASN A 106 4.54 -15.74 17.94
N ASP A 107 5.80 -15.53 18.38
CA ASP A 107 6.95 -16.37 18.00
C ASP A 107 7.02 -16.59 16.48
N LEU A 108 6.91 -15.47 15.70
CA LEU A 108 6.92 -15.49 14.24
C LEU A 108 8.33 -15.34 13.65
N ALA A 109 9.29 -14.81 14.42
CA ALA A 109 10.64 -14.50 13.93
C ALA A 109 11.33 -15.69 13.25
N LYS A 110 11.15 -16.90 13.76
CA LYS A 110 11.73 -18.14 13.21
C LYS A 110 11.19 -18.52 11.83
N HIS A 111 10.05 -17.97 11.43
CA HIS A 111 9.43 -18.19 10.11
C HIS A 111 9.82 -17.14 9.08
N ILE A 112 10.48 -16.04 9.49
CA ILE A 112 10.84 -14.94 8.59
C ILE A 112 12.31 -15.10 8.18
N ARG A 113 12.53 -15.04 6.86
CA ARG A 113 13.87 -15.01 6.27
C ARG A 113 14.06 -13.69 5.54
N TYR A 114 14.93 -12.89 6.06
CA TYR A 114 15.31 -11.60 5.49
C TYR A 114 16.33 -11.76 4.38
N GLN A 115 16.49 -10.71 3.57
CA GLN A 115 17.50 -10.64 2.49
C GLN A 115 17.31 -11.72 1.42
N HIS A 116 16.06 -12.13 1.16
CA HIS A 116 15.70 -13.08 0.12
C HIS A 116 14.81 -12.40 -0.92
N ARG A 117 15.39 -11.98 -2.04
CA ARG A 117 14.64 -11.41 -3.17
C ARG A 117 14.25 -12.52 -4.12
N ILE A 118 12.95 -12.74 -4.25
CA ILE A 118 12.41 -13.69 -5.22
C ILE A 118 12.52 -13.06 -6.61
N GLU A 119 13.08 -13.81 -7.56
CA GLU A 119 13.23 -13.38 -8.95
C GLU A 119 12.28 -14.14 -9.87
N ARG A 120 11.99 -15.39 -9.55
CA ARG A 120 11.10 -16.24 -10.35
C ARG A 120 10.23 -17.13 -9.47
N ALA A 121 8.98 -17.33 -9.92
CA ALA A 121 8.06 -18.31 -9.34
C ALA A 121 7.40 -19.11 -10.49
N SER A 122 7.60 -20.43 -10.51
CA SER A 122 7.14 -21.31 -11.60
C SER A 122 6.29 -22.42 -11.03
N TRP A 123 5.04 -22.52 -11.52
CA TRP A 123 4.15 -23.64 -11.20
C TRP A 123 4.37 -24.81 -12.12
N SER A 124 4.39 -26.01 -11.55
CA SER A 124 4.34 -27.28 -12.29
C SER A 124 3.05 -28.02 -11.98
N SER A 125 2.22 -28.23 -12.99
CA SER A 125 0.99 -29.04 -12.87
C SER A 125 1.27 -30.54 -12.72
N GLU A 126 2.46 -30.99 -13.07
CA GLU A 126 2.89 -32.39 -12.87
C GLU A 126 3.14 -32.69 -11.39
N SER A 127 3.83 -31.78 -10.69
CA SER A 127 4.16 -31.94 -9.26
C SER A 127 3.17 -31.24 -8.32
N ASN A 128 2.28 -30.38 -8.83
CA ASN A 128 1.42 -29.49 -8.07
C ASN A 128 2.20 -28.60 -7.06
N LEU A 129 3.33 -28.05 -7.52
CA LEU A 129 4.22 -27.21 -6.69
C LEU A 129 4.61 -25.93 -7.40
N TRP A 130 4.78 -24.90 -6.63
CA TRP A 130 5.54 -23.71 -6.97
C TRP A 130 7.04 -23.95 -6.73
N SER A 131 7.87 -23.70 -7.73
CA SER A 131 9.33 -23.60 -7.61
C SER A 131 9.70 -22.13 -7.55
N ILE A 132 10.43 -21.73 -6.50
CA ILE A 132 10.77 -20.34 -6.20
C ILE A 132 12.27 -20.19 -6.29
N GLU A 133 12.73 -19.32 -7.20
CA GLU A 133 14.13 -18.92 -7.31
C GLU A 133 14.30 -17.54 -6.67
N ALA A 134 15.21 -17.45 -5.73
CA ALA A 134 15.52 -16.22 -5.03
C ALA A 134 17.02 -15.97 -4.97
N VAL A 135 17.40 -14.71 -4.74
CA VAL A 135 18.78 -14.29 -4.54
C VAL A 135 18.88 -13.63 -3.17
N ARG A 136 19.86 -14.02 -2.41
CA ARG A 136 20.23 -13.34 -1.17
C ARG A 136 20.80 -11.97 -1.49
N THR A 137 20.21 -10.93 -0.92
CA THR A 137 20.61 -9.53 -1.23
C THR A 137 21.90 -9.12 -0.55
N ASP A 138 22.32 -9.83 0.50
CA ASP A 138 23.59 -9.61 1.24
C ASP A 138 24.80 -10.25 0.56
N SER A 139 24.64 -11.45 -0.01
CA SER A 139 25.73 -12.26 -0.55
C SER A 139 25.70 -12.42 -2.07
N GLY A 140 24.53 -12.20 -2.69
CA GLY A 140 24.31 -12.52 -4.11
C GLY A 140 24.15 -14.02 -4.37
N GLU A 141 24.04 -14.85 -3.34
CA GLU A 141 23.86 -16.30 -3.44
C GLU A 141 22.47 -16.62 -4.00
N ALA A 142 22.40 -17.51 -5.00
CA ALA A 142 21.15 -18.05 -5.50
C ALA A 142 20.63 -19.15 -4.57
N VAL A 143 19.38 -19.05 -4.17
CA VAL A 143 18.69 -20.03 -3.32
C VAL A 143 17.36 -20.43 -3.93
N ALA A 144 16.89 -21.63 -3.64
CA ALA A 144 15.64 -22.14 -4.19
C ALA A 144 14.77 -22.78 -3.11
N PHE A 145 13.47 -22.64 -3.30
CA PHE A 145 12.44 -23.22 -2.43
C PHE A 145 11.36 -23.90 -3.28
N THR A 146 10.57 -24.76 -2.66
CA THR A 146 9.31 -25.23 -3.21
C THR A 146 8.18 -24.96 -2.23
N ALA A 147 6.97 -24.70 -2.74
CA ALA A 147 5.80 -24.52 -1.92
C ALA A 147 4.54 -25.09 -2.57
N ASN A 148 3.60 -25.60 -1.74
CA ASN A 148 2.29 -26.00 -2.24
C ASN A 148 1.41 -24.80 -2.54
N PHE A 149 1.54 -23.72 -1.76
CA PHE A 149 0.74 -22.51 -1.90
C PHE A 149 1.62 -21.26 -1.81
N LEU A 150 1.39 -20.27 -2.68
CA LEU A 150 2.09 -19.01 -2.72
C LEU A 150 1.16 -17.87 -2.26
N TRP A 151 1.55 -17.18 -1.19
CA TRP A 151 0.77 -16.09 -0.62
C TRP A 151 1.48 -14.75 -0.78
N MET A 152 0.99 -13.93 -1.71
CA MET A 152 1.61 -12.68 -2.10
C MET A 152 1.21 -11.53 -1.17
N CYS A 153 2.16 -11.06 -0.35
CA CYS A 153 2.02 -9.96 0.62
C CYS A 153 3.02 -8.83 0.39
N GLN A 154 3.60 -8.74 -0.79
CA GLN A 154 4.68 -7.82 -1.18
C GLN A 154 4.25 -6.34 -1.31
N GLY A 155 2.96 -6.04 -1.09
CA GLY A 155 2.41 -4.71 -1.37
C GLY A 155 2.17 -4.47 -2.87
N TYR A 156 2.12 -3.19 -3.28
CA TYR A 156 1.85 -2.82 -4.68
C TYR A 156 2.68 -1.64 -5.18
N TYR A 157 3.61 -1.17 -4.36
CA TYR A 157 4.58 -0.14 -4.74
C TYR A 157 5.96 -0.74 -4.94
N ARG A 158 6.67 -0.23 -5.94
CA ARG A 158 8.08 -0.53 -6.12
C ARG A 158 8.92 0.13 -5.04
N HIS A 159 9.57 -0.66 -4.20
CA HIS A 159 10.40 -0.15 -3.11
C HIS A 159 11.78 0.35 -3.58
N SER A 160 12.22 -0.07 -4.76
CA SER A 160 13.52 0.32 -5.30
C SER A 160 13.58 1.78 -5.74
N GLU A 161 12.46 2.34 -6.23
CA GLU A 161 12.41 3.71 -6.74
C GLU A 161 10.98 4.28 -6.71
N GLY A 162 10.88 5.59 -6.42
CA GLY A 162 9.64 6.35 -6.56
C GLY A 162 9.47 6.92 -7.95
N PHE A 163 8.29 7.46 -8.22
CA PHE A 163 7.99 8.10 -9.49
C PHE A 163 8.44 9.58 -9.47
N THR A 164 9.39 9.91 -10.32
CA THR A 164 9.78 11.30 -10.61
C THR A 164 9.55 11.56 -12.10
N PRO A 165 8.65 12.49 -12.45
CA PRO A 165 8.50 12.93 -13.84
C PRO A 165 9.82 13.51 -14.40
N GLU A 166 10.03 13.36 -15.68
CA GLU A 166 11.09 14.07 -16.37
C GLU A 166 10.62 15.47 -16.78
N TRP A 167 11.20 16.49 -16.19
CA TRP A 167 10.97 17.88 -16.59
C TRP A 167 12.15 18.41 -17.40
N PRO A 168 11.92 19.39 -18.31
CA PRO A 168 13.01 19.99 -19.06
C PRO A 168 14.10 20.56 -18.14
N ASP A 169 15.33 20.36 -18.54
CA ASP A 169 16.52 20.97 -17.95
C ASP A 169 16.81 20.59 -16.47
N MET A 170 16.28 19.49 -15.94
CA MET A 170 16.53 19.05 -14.56
C MET A 170 18.04 19.00 -14.23
N ALA A 171 18.86 18.58 -15.19
CA ALA A 171 20.32 18.49 -15.02
C ALA A 171 21.03 19.87 -14.85
N LYS A 172 20.35 20.99 -15.17
CA LYS A 172 20.90 22.34 -14.94
C LYS A 172 20.78 22.79 -13.51
N PHE A 173 19.87 22.19 -12.74
CA PHE A 173 19.68 22.56 -11.34
C PHE A 173 20.91 22.20 -10.50
N ARG A 174 21.46 23.19 -9.80
CA ARG A 174 22.68 23.02 -8.99
C ARG A 174 22.42 22.50 -7.58
N GLY A 175 21.16 22.52 -7.12
CA GLY A 175 20.75 21.98 -5.84
C GLY A 175 20.57 20.46 -5.88
N ARG A 176 20.04 19.91 -4.79
CA ARG A 176 19.74 18.47 -4.69
C ARG A 176 18.29 18.20 -5.09
N ILE A 177 18.06 17.18 -5.92
CA ILE A 177 16.72 16.62 -6.19
C ILE A 177 16.61 15.31 -5.44
N VAL A 178 15.57 15.17 -4.62
CA VAL A 178 15.37 14.04 -3.70
C VAL A 178 13.97 13.49 -3.85
N HIS A 179 13.83 12.16 -3.92
CA HIS A 179 12.53 11.52 -3.76
C HIS A 179 12.33 11.06 -2.31
N PRO A 180 11.17 11.33 -1.64
CA PRO A 180 10.95 10.98 -0.23
C PRO A 180 11.13 9.51 0.10
N GLN A 181 10.83 8.60 -0.84
CA GLN A 181 11.01 7.16 -0.66
C GLN A 181 12.47 6.77 -0.40
N ARG A 182 13.43 7.59 -0.86
CA ARG A 182 14.86 7.40 -0.66
C ARG A 182 15.47 8.67 -0.08
N TRP A 183 14.98 9.05 1.09
CA TRP A 183 15.47 10.22 1.81
C TRP A 183 16.93 10.01 2.23
N PRO A 184 17.87 10.86 1.76
CA PRO A 184 19.28 10.71 2.10
C PRO A 184 19.54 11.07 3.57
N GLU A 185 20.36 10.29 4.25
CA GLU A 185 20.74 10.55 5.64
C GLU A 185 21.63 11.82 5.79
N ASP A 186 22.36 12.17 4.72
CA ASP A 186 23.30 13.32 4.68
C ASP A 186 22.68 14.63 4.21
N ILE A 187 21.37 14.70 4.02
CA ILE A 187 20.73 15.91 3.52
C ILE A 187 20.58 16.96 4.62
N ALA A 188 21.30 18.07 4.51
CA ALA A 188 21.17 19.23 5.38
C ALA A 188 20.07 20.15 4.87
N ILE A 189 18.99 20.30 5.62
CA ILE A 189 17.83 21.15 5.28
C ILE A 189 17.80 22.47 6.05
N GLU A 190 18.63 22.63 7.08
CA GLU A 190 18.68 23.79 7.96
C GLU A 190 18.99 25.05 7.16
N GLY A 191 18.09 26.04 7.28
CA GLY A 191 18.24 27.33 6.59
C GLY A 191 18.12 27.26 5.07
N LYS A 192 17.67 26.15 4.48
CA LYS A 192 17.51 25.95 3.03
C LYS A 192 16.14 26.36 2.54
N LYS A 193 16.06 26.81 1.29
CA LYS A 193 14.81 26.94 0.54
C LYS A 193 14.47 25.59 -0.07
N VAL A 194 13.35 24.99 0.34
CA VAL A 194 12.93 23.67 -0.11
C VAL A 194 11.64 23.79 -0.93
N VAL A 195 11.64 23.25 -2.15
CA VAL A 195 10.42 23.11 -2.96
C VAL A 195 9.98 21.64 -2.94
N VAL A 196 8.79 21.39 -2.42
CA VAL A 196 8.17 20.05 -2.41
C VAL A 196 7.15 19.98 -3.54
N ILE A 197 7.44 19.17 -4.56
CA ILE A 197 6.56 19.00 -5.72
C ILE A 197 5.54 17.90 -5.41
N GLY A 198 4.28 18.27 -5.30
CA GLY A 198 3.15 17.40 -4.97
C GLY A 198 2.37 17.89 -3.75
N SER A 199 1.12 17.46 -3.64
CA SER A 199 0.19 17.81 -2.56
C SER A 199 -0.49 16.59 -1.92
N GLY A 200 0.07 15.38 -2.14
CA GLY A 200 -0.44 14.15 -1.55
C GLY A 200 -0.06 13.97 -0.08
N ALA A 201 -0.37 12.80 0.48
CA ALA A 201 -0.10 12.46 1.88
C ALA A 201 1.38 12.67 2.28
N THR A 202 2.32 12.36 1.38
CA THR A 202 3.75 12.56 1.61
C THR A 202 4.10 14.03 1.80
N ALA A 203 3.63 14.92 0.93
CA ALA A 203 3.85 16.36 1.06
C ALA A 203 3.19 16.93 2.33
N ALA A 204 1.94 16.52 2.61
CA ALA A 204 1.20 16.91 3.80
C ALA A 204 1.88 16.48 5.11
N THR A 205 2.71 15.44 5.07
CA THR A 205 3.45 14.92 6.22
C THR A 205 4.83 15.55 6.34
N LEU A 206 5.56 15.65 5.23
CA LEU A 206 6.93 16.12 5.18
C LEU A 206 7.03 17.64 5.49
N ILE A 207 6.15 18.44 4.85
CA ILE A 207 6.23 19.92 4.96
C ILE A 207 6.19 20.39 6.41
N PRO A 208 5.19 20.03 7.23
CA PRO A 208 5.19 20.48 8.63
C PRO A 208 6.36 19.96 9.44
N ALA A 209 6.91 18.78 9.10
CA ALA A 209 8.03 18.20 9.82
C ALA A 209 9.37 18.93 9.59
N ILE A 210 9.52 19.62 8.45
CA ILE A 210 10.76 20.33 8.10
C ILE A 210 10.64 21.86 8.15
N ALA A 211 9.42 22.40 8.20
CA ALA A 211 9.18 23.83 8.04
C ALA A 211 9.91 24.71 9.08
N ASP A 212 10.08 24.21 10.31
CA ASP A 212 10.78 24.93 11.37
C ASP A 212 12.30 25.00 11.21
N GLN A 213 12.87 24.06 10.45
CA GLN A 213 14.31 23.94 10.22
C GLN A 213 14.74 24.66 8.94
N CYS A 214 13.86 24.74 7.95
CA CYS A 214 14.13 25.36 6.66
C CYS A 214 14.04 26.89 6.72
N ALA A 215 14.72 27.57 5.81
CA ALA A 215 14.48 29.00 5.58
C ALA A 215 13.06 29.25 5.08
N HIS A 216 12.58 28.40 4.19
CA HIS A 216 11.21 28.39 3.71
C HIS A 216 10.91 27.07 2.97
N VAL A 217 9.66 26.60 3.06
CA VAL A 217 9.18 25.44 2.31
C VAL A 217 8.05 25.85 1.37
N THR A 218 8.19 25.58 0.09
CA THR A 218 7.13 25.81 -0.91
C THR A 218 6.51 24.47 -1.34
N MET A 219 5.21 24.29 -1.09
CA MET A 219 4.44 23.21 -1.70
C MET A 219 4.06 23.61 -3.12
N LEU A 220 4.67 23.00 -4.12
CA LEU A 220 4.34 23.20 -5.52
C LEU A 220 3.41 22.09 -6.00
N GLN A 221 2.21 22.46 -6.44
CA GLN A 221 1.23 21.50 -6.95
C GLN A 221 0.67 21.92 -8.31
N ARG A 222 0.41 20.96 -9.19
CA ARG A 222 -0.27 21.21 -10.46
C ARG A 222 -1.78 21.44 -10.28
N SER A 223 -2.36 20.74 -9.32
CA SER A 223 -3.78 20.80 -8.97
C SER A 223 -3.98 20.50 -7.49
N PRO A 224 -4.99 21.10 -6.84
CA PRO A 224 -5.28 20.87 -5.44
C PRO A 224 -5.68 19.43 -5.12
N THR A 225 -5.44 19.05 -3.85
CA THR A 225 -5.88 17.80 -3.22
C THR A 225 -6.86 18.12 -2.09
N TYR A 226 -7.79 17.19 -1.79
CA TYR A 226 -8.62 17.29 -0.60
C TYR A 226 -7.85 16.90 0.66
N PHE A 227 -8.03 17.71 1.71
CA PHE A 227 -7.53 17.44 3.05
C PHE A 227 -8.69 17.35 4.04
N ARG A 228 -8.57 16.45 4.99
CA ARG A 228 -9.47 16.34 6.15
C ARG A 228 -8.67 16.66 7.39
N LEU A 229 -9.13 17.63 8.18
CA LEU A 229 -8.50 18.02 9.42
C LEU A 229 -9.13 17.30 10.60
N GLY A 230 -8.35 16.99 11.62
CA GLY A 230 -8.85 16.40 12.86
C GLY A 230 -7.79 16.36 13.95
N ARG A 231 -8.23 16.15 15.19
CA ARG A 231 -7.32 15.93 16.31
C ARG A 231 -6.68 14.55 16.20
N ASN A 232 -5.43 14.43 16.64
CA ASN A 232 -4.78 13.12 16.79
C ASN A 232 -5.13 12.49 18.15
N ALA A 233 -6.43 12.37 18.44
CA ALA A 233 -6.96 11.81 19.67
C ALA A 233 -8.37 11.26 19.44
N ILE A 234 -8.76 10.26 20.19
CA ILE A 234 -10.10 9.69 20.20
C ILE A 234 -10.71 9.85 21.60
N GLU A 235 -11.59 10.82 21.75
CA GLU A 235 -12.21 11.17 23.04
C GLU A 235 -12.91 9.98 23.69
N LEU A 236 -13.62 9.17 22.89
CA LEU A 236 -14.28 7.95 23.39
C LEU A 236 -13.27 6.97 24.02
N ALA A 237 -12.09 6.77 23.42
CA ALA A 237 -11.07 5.90 24.00
C ALA A 237 -10.58 6.43 25.35
N GLU A 238 -10.36 7.75 25.44
CA GLU A 238 -9.95 8.40 26.67
C GLU A 238 -11.00 8.30 27.77
N GLU A 239 -12.28 8.49 27.42
CA GLU A 239 -13.41 8.32 28.36
C GLU A 239 -13.51 6.90 28.88
N LEU A 240 -13.45 5.90 28.01
CA LEU A 240 -13.52 4.48 28.38
C LEU A 240 -12.34 4.09 29.29
N ARG A 241 -11.13 4.61 29.07
CA ARG A 241 -9.97 4.43 29.95
C ARG A 241 -10.19 5.04 31.33
N ARG A 242 -10.78 6.25 31.42
CA ARG A 242 -11.15 6.86 32.71
C ARG A 242 -12.17 6.02 33.48
N LEU A 243 -13.05 5.30 32.76
CA LEU A 243 -14.01 4.36 33.33
C LEU A 243 -13.38 2.99 33.65
N GLN A 244 -12.06 2.84 33.45
CA GLN A 244 -11.30 1.59 33.70
C GLN A 244 -11.81 0.40 32.86
N VAL A 245 -12.33 0.67 31.66
CA VAL A 245 -12.68 -0.38 30.69
C VAL A 245 -11.38 -1.02 30.19
N LYS A 246 -11.38 -2.35 30.02
CA LYS A 246 -10.20 -3.08 29.52
C LYS A 246 -9.85 -2.68 28.08
N GLU A 247 -8.57 -2.62 27.75
CA GLU A 247 -8.08 -2.16 26.43
C GLU A 247 -8.65 -2.98 25.26
N GLU A 248 -8.89 -4.28 25.42
CA GLU A 248 -9.49 -5.11 24.39
C GLU A 248 -10.92 -4.65 24.05
N TRP A 249 -11.71 -4.25 25.05
CA TRP A 249 -13.04 -3.69 24.84
C TRP A 249 -12.99 -2.28 24.26
N ILE A 250 -12.04 -1.46 24.71
CA ILE A 250 -11.82 -0.11 24.16
C ILE A 250 -11.48 -0.23 22.68
N HIS A 251 -10.55 -1.12 22.33
CA HIS A 251 -10.16 -1.37 20.95
C HIS A 251 -11.36 -1.76 20.08
N GLU A 252 -12.14 -2.73 20.52
CA GLU A 252 -13.32 -3.22 19.78
C GLU A 252 -14.37 -2.13 19.57
N ILE A 253 -14.72 -1.37 20.63
CA ILE A 253 -15.71 -0.30 20.59
C ILE A 253 -15.24 0.83 19.66
N VAL A 254 -13.99 1.28 19.83
CA VAL A 254 -13.41 2.38 19.06
C VAL A 254 -13.26 1.98 17.59
N ARG A 255 -12.75 0.77 17.31
CA ARG A 255 -12.62 0.25 15.96
C ARG A 255 -13.97 0.22 15.23
N ARG A 256 -15.03 -0.30 15.87
CA ARG A 256 -16.40 -0.32 15.29
C ARG A 256 -16.90 1.09 15.00
N LYS A 257 -16.72 2.02 15.95
CA LYS A 257 -17.13 3.41 15.76
C LYS A 257 -16.44 4.04 14.56
N ILE A 258 -15.10 3.90 14.45
CA ILE A 258 -14.32 4.46 13.36
C ILE A 258 -14.73 3.87 12.03
N LEU A 259 -14.91 2.55 11.95
CA LEU A 259 -15.36 1.87 10.73
C LEU A 259 -16.73 2.37 10.27
N PHE A 260 -17.66 2.52 11.21
CA PHE A 260 -18.99 3.06 10.92
C PHE A 260 -18.92 4.50 10.39
N GLU A 261 -18.12 5.36 11.03
CA GLU A 261 -17.95 6.76 10.61
C GLU A 261 -17.23 6.90 9.27
N GLN A 262 -16.24 6.04 8.99
CA GLN A 262 -15.53 6.01 7.71
C GLN A 262 -16.47 5.58 6.56
N ASP A 263 -17.29 4.56 6.78
CA ASP A 263 -18.29 4.11 5.81
C ASP A 263 -19.32 5.21 5.54
N ALA A 264 -19.88 5.81 6.59
CA ALA A 264 -20.83 6.91 6.48
C ALA A 264 -20.23 8.11 5.71
N PHE A 265 -18.99 8.48 6.04
CA PHE A 265 -18.28 9.55 5.33
C PHE A 265 -18.04 9.21 3.85
N THR A 266 -17.63 7.98 3.55
CA THR A 266 -17.41 7.53 2.17
C THR A 266 -18.71 7.57 1.36
N LYS A 267 -19.82 7.12 1.93
CA LYS A 267 -21.14 7.18 1.31
C LYS A 267 -21.58 8.62 1.05
N ARG A 268 -21.37 9.53 2.01
CA ARG A 268 -21.65 10.96 1.81
C ARG A 268 -20.81 11.59 0.71
N CYS A 269 -19.55 11.20 0.55
CA CYS A 269 -18.70 11.67 -0.57
C CYS A 269 -19.27 11.30 -1.95
N LEU A 270 -20.10 10.27 -2.01
CA LEU A 270 -20.77 9.82 -3.24
C LEU A 270 -22.17 10.44 -3.40
N SER A 271 -22.97 10.49 -2.33
CA SER A 271 -24.35 10.96 -2.37
C SER A 271 -24.51 12.48 -2.22
N GLU A 272 -23.58 13.13 -1.51
CA GLU A 272 -23.64 14.56 -1.15
C GLU A 272 -22.28 15.25 -1.41
N PRO A 273 -21.68 15.09 -2.62
CA PRO A 273 -20.28 15.50 -2.86
C PRO A 273 -20.05 17.01 -2.63
N GLU A 274 -20.98 17.86 -3.04
CA GLU A 274 -20.82 19.31 -2.88
C GLU A 274 -20.92 19.75 -1.40
N GLN A 275 -21.75 19.10 -0.61
CA GLN A 275 -21.84 19.37 0.81
C GLN A 275 -20.55 18.95 1.53
N VAL A 276 -20.03 17.77 1.24
CA VAL A 276 -18.77 17.27 1.80
C VAL A 276 -17.59 18.17 1.38
N LYS A 277 -17.57 18.56 0.10
CA LYS A 277 -16.59 19.53 -0.42
C LYS A 277 -16.59 20.82 0.39
N LYS A 278 -17.78 21.41 0.61
CA LYS A 278 -17.93 22.63 1.41
C LYS A 278 -17.44 22.44 2.84
N GLU A 279 -17.73 21.31 3.48
CA GLU A 279 -17.27 20.98 4.83
C GLU A 279 -15.74 20.91 4.90
N LEU A 280 -15.10 20.16 3.96
CA LEU A 280 -13.65 20.03 3.92
C LEU A 280 -12.94 21.37 3.69
N LEU A 281 -13.43 22.19 2.73
CA LEU A 281 -12.86 23.50 2.46
C LEU A 281 -13.09 24.46 3.60
N GLY A 282 -14.25 24.39 4.27
CA GLY A 282 -14.56 25.16 5.46
C GLY A 282 -13.61 24.91 6.62
N GLN A 283 -13.17 23.66 6.83
CA GLN A 283 -12.14 23.33 7.83
C GLN A 283 -10.81 24.05 7.54
N ILE A 284 -10.37 24.08 6.28
CA ILE A 284 -9.13 24.73 5.86
C ILE A 284 -9.25 26.24 6.02
N SER A 285 -10.36 26.84 5.56
CA SER A 285 -10.64 28.26 5.67
C SER A 285 -10.67 28.74 7.13
N ALA A 286 -11.20 27.92 8.03
CA ALA A 286 -11.21 28.23 9.46
C ALA A 286 -9.79 28.35 10.06
N VAL A 287 -8.82 27.61 9.54
CA VAL A 287 -7.42 27.68 10.00
C VAL A 287 -6.66 28.82 9.32
N LEU A 288 -6.73 28.92 7.99
CA LEU A 288 -5.94 29.88 7.22
C LEU A 288 -6.49 31.30 7.28
N GLY A 289 -7.79 31.46 7.50
CA GLY A 289 -8.47 32.75 7.54
C GLY A 289 -9.18 33.12 6.23
N PRO A 290 -10.03 34.16 6.24
CA PRO A 290 -10.90 34.51 5.11
C PRO A 290 -10.15 35.09 3.89
N ASP A 291 -8.96 35.65 4.13
CA ASP A 291 -8.19 36.34 3.07
C ASP A 291 -7.28 35.37 2.29
N TYR A 292 -7.21 34.08 2.69
CA TYR A 292 -6.40 33.11 1.99
C TYR A 292 -7.11 32.59 0.74
N ASP A 293 -6.39 32.46 -0.39
CA ASP A 293 -6.94 31.98 -1.66
C ASP A 293 -7.17 30.47 -1.65
N ILE A 294 -8.25 30.05 -0.95
CA ILE A 294 -8.70 28.64 -0.89
C ILE A 294 -9.13 28.14 -2.28
N ALA A 295 -9.68 29.05 -3.12
CA ALA A 295 -10.21 28.69 -4.43
C ALA A 295 -9.09 28.15 -5.35
N THR A 296 -7.96 28.82 -5.39
CA THR A 296 -6.82 28.42 -6.22
C THR A 296 -6.05 27.26 -5.62
N HIS A 297 -5.81 27.27 -4.30
CA HIS A 297 -4.82 26.39 -3.70
C HIS A 297 -5.39 25.12 -3.06
N PHE A 298 -6.69 25.10 -2.70
CA PHE A 298 -7.26 23.97 -1.96
C PHE A 298 -8.62 23.49 -2.49
N THR A 299 -9.07 23.97 -3.66
CA THR A 299 -10.33 23.55 -4.24
C THR A 299 -10.14 22.62 -5.44
N PRO A 300 -10.16 21.26 -5.23
CA PRO A 300 -10.08 20.31 -6.31
C PRO A 300 -11.27 20.42 -7.28
N SER A 301 -11.02 20.13 -8.56
CA SER A 301 -12.06 20.09 -9.60
C SER A 301 -12.89 18.81 -9.61
N TYR A 302 -12.49 17.81 -8.83
CA TYR A 302 -13.15 16.51 -8.75
C TYR A 302 -13.89 16.37 -7.41
N ARG A 303 -14.82 15.39 -7.31
CA ARG A 303 -15.53 15.10 -6.06
C ARG A 303 -14.61 14.49 -4.97
N PRO A 304 -14.92 14.67 -3.69
CA PRO A 304 -14.25 13.94 -2.60
C PRO A 304 -14.22 12.43 -2.86
N TRP A 305 -13.13 11.76 -2.50
CA TRP A 305 -12.86 10.33 -2.73
C TRP A 305 -12.85 9.86 -4.21
N ARG A 306 -12.80 10.76 -5.17
CA ARG A 306 -12.37 10.38 -6.54
C ARG A 306 -10.86 10.17 -6.62
N GLN A 307 -10.13 10.93 -5.81
CA GLN A 307 -8.74 10.68 -5.44
C GLN A 307 -8.65 10.64 -3.92
N ARG A 308 -7.48 10.25 -3.38
CA ARG A 308 -7.28 10.11 -1.94
C ARG A 308 -7.49 11.44 -1.23
N ILE A 309 -8.21 11.42 -0.12
CA ILE A 309 -8.29 12.54 0.83
C ILE A 309 -7.19 12.33 1.87
N ALA A 310 -6.25 13.26 1.99
CA ALA A 310 -5.19 13.18 2.98
C ALA A 310 -5.69 13.67 4.36
N PHE A 311 -5.43 12.90 5.40
CA PHE A 311 -5.72 13.33 6.77
C PHE A 311 -4.55 14.14 7.33
N VAL A 312 -4.85 15.29 7.92
CA VAL A 312 -3.86 16.23 8.49
C VAL A 312 -4.14 16.38 9.99
N PRO A 313 -3.42 15.62 10.85
CA PRO A 313 -3.63 15.65 12.29
C PRO A 313 -3.22 17.02 12.87
N GLY A 314 -4.09 17.57 13.73
CA GLY A 314 -3.84 18.88 14.36
C GLY A 314 -3.70 20.04 13.37
N ALA A 315 -4.06 19.86 12.09
CA ALA A 315 -3.92 20.87 11.04
C ALA A 315 -2.47 21.39 10.85
N ASP A 316 -1.47 20.59 11.16
CA ASP A 316 -0.05 20.98 11.22
C ASP A 316 0.48 21.59 9.91
N LEU A 317 0.14 21.01 8.74
CA LEU A 317 0.46 21.61 7.43
C LEU A 317 -0.08 23.04 7.32
N PHE A 318 -1.34 23.25 7.70
CA PHE A 318 -2.00 24.55 7.58
C PHE A 318 -1.48 25.56 8.61
N HIS A 319 -1.04 25.10 9.77
CA HIS A 319 -0.34 25.95 10.73
C HIS A 319 1.03 26.40 10.21
N SER A 320 1.78 25.53 9.53
CA SER A 320 3.04 25.91 8.88
C SER A 320 2.83 26.95 7.77
N ILE A 321 1.73 26.84 7.01
CA ILE A 321 1.35 27.81 5.98
C ILE A 321 0.93 29.14 6.64
N LYS A 322 0.06 29.10 7.64
CA LYS A 322 -0.43 30.29 8.34
C LYS A 322 0.69 31.08 9.02
N SER A 323 1.69 30.39 9.55
CA SER A 323 2.86 31.04 10.18
C SER A 323 3.85 31.63 9.20
N GLY A 324 3.66 31.44 7.88
CA GLY A 324 4.57 31.90 6.83
C GLY A 324 5.84 31.04 6.65
N LYS A 325 5.99 29.95 7.40
CA LYS A 325 7.12 29.01 7.26
C LYS A 325 7.00 28.14 6.02
N ALA A 326 5.77 27.90 5.57
CA ALA A 326 5.47 27.25 4.30
C ALA A 326 4.54 28.13 3.44
N SER A 327 4.56 27.88 2.14
CA SER A 327 3.64 28.49 1.17
C SER A 327 3.16 27.47 0.15
N VAL A 328 2.09 27.80 -0.56
CA VAL A 328 1.54 26.93 -1.63
C VAL A 328 1.58 27.70 -2.94
N VAL A 329 2.05 27.04 -3.97
CA VAL A 329 2.01 27.51 -5.36
C VAL A 329 1.28 26.46 -6.19
N THR A 330 0.25 26.89 -6.92
CA THR A 330 -0.54 26.03 -7.81
C THR A 330 -0.27 26.45 -9.23
N ASP A 331 0.64 25.73 -9.89
CA ASP A 331 1.06 26.00 -11.26
C ASP A 331 1.77 24.77 -11.86
N GLU A 332 2.01 24.79 -13.16
CA GLU A 332 2.78 23.77 -13.87
C GLU A 332 4.24 24.18 -14.04
N ILE A 333 5.11 23.20 -13.93
CA ILE A 333 6.55 23.37 -14.18
C ILE A 333 6.77 23.54 -15.69
N ASP A 334 7.44 24.63 -16.09
CA ASP A 334 7.94 24.82 -17.45
C ASP A 334 9.28 24.10 -17.59
N ARG A 335 10.27 24.46 -16.77
CA ARG A 335 11.61 23.83 -16.75
C ARG A 335 12.35 24.09 -15.43
N PHE A 336 13.38 23.32 -15.21
CA PHE A 336 14.36 23.61 -14.17
C PHE A 336 15.37 24.67 -14.67
N ILE A 337 15.86 25.48 -13.72
CA ILE A 337 16.94 26.44 -13.91
C ILE A 337 18.04 26.18 -12.87
N GLU A 338 19.19 26.82 -13.01
CA GLU A 338 20.34 26.60 -12.11
C GLU A 338 20.01 26.80 -10.63
N THR A 339 19.10 27.73 -10.30
CA THR A 339 18.78 28.12 -8.92
C THR A 339 17.36 27.73 -8.47
N GLY A 340 16.65 26.90 -9.25
CA GLY A 340 15.29 26.51 -8.90
C GLY A 340 14.44 26.04 -10.05
N ILE A 341 13.16 26.44 -10.05
CA ILE A 341 12.14 26.01 -11.00
C ILE A 341 11.45 27.22 -11.63
N LEU A 342 11.38 27.24 -12.96
CA LEU A 342 10.55 28.19 -13.70
C LEU A 342 9.18 27.56 -13.98
N LEU A 343 8.13 28.27 -13.63
CA LEU A 343 6.75 27.86 -13.83
C LEU A 343 6.20 28.38 -15.16
N LYS A 344 5.10 27.81 -15.66
CA LYS A 344 4.44 28.23 -16.89
C LYS A 344 3.86 29.65 -16.80
N SER A 345 3.51 30.12 -15.61
CA SER A 345 3.12 31.51 -15.38
C SER A 345 4.25 32.52 -15.56
N GLY A 346 5.50 32.06 -15.63
CA GLY A 346 6.69 32.91 -15.62
C GLY A 346 7.25 33.15 -14.22
N GLN A 347 6.57 32.69 -13.16
CA GLN A 347 7.10 32.77 -11.79
C GLN A 347 8.33 31.87 -11.64
N MET A 348 9.35 32.36 -10.94
CA MET A 348 10.50 31.59 -10.51
C MET A 348 10.37 31.17 -9.05
N LEU A 349 10.60 29.91 -8.77
CA LEU A 349 10.75 29.36 -7.42
C LEU A 349 12.21 29.07 -7.15
N GLU A 350 12.83 29.86 -6.30
CA GLU A 350 14.19 29.58 -5.84
C GLU A 350 14.19 28.36 -4.91
N ALA A 351 15.15 27.47 -5.10
CA ALA A 351 15.31 26.28 -4.28
C ALA A 351 16.79 25.90 -4.12
N ASP A 352 17.17 25.47 -2.92
CA ASP A 352 18.41 24.76 -2.66
C ASP A 352 18.18 23.24 -2.80
N ILE A 353 16.95 22.80 -2.45
CA ILE A 353 16.54 21.40 -2.47
C ILE A 353 15.18 21.31 -3.13
N VAL A 354 15.01 20.37 -4.05
CA VAL A 354 13.73 20.01 -4.64
C VAL A 354 13.37 18.59 -4.20
N VAL A 355 12.20 18.43 -3.59
CA VAL A 355 11.66 17.13 -3.16
C VAL A 355 10.56 16.72 -4.10
N THR A 356 10.72 15.58 -4.80
CA THR A 356 9.74 15.08 -5.75
C THR A 356 8.75 14.14 -5.05
N ALA A 357 7.78 14.73 -4.31
CA ALA A 357 6.69 13.99 -3.66
C ALA A 357 5.59 13.63 -4.67
N THR A 358 5.99 13.11 -5.84
CA THR A 358 5.17 12.92 -7.04
C THR A 358 4.55 11.53 -7.17
N GLY A 359 4.67 10.72 -6.13
CA GLY A 359 4.04 9.41 -6.01
C GLY A 359 4.99 8.25 -6.27
N PHE A 360 4.42 7.07 -6.44
CA PHE A 360 5.14 5.81 -6.52
C PHE A 360 4.96 5.14 -7.88
N ASN A 361 5.87 4.24 -8.23
CA ASN A 361 5.69 3.29 -9.31
C ASN A 361 4.92 2.08 -8.78
N LEU A 362 3.95 1.58 -9.53
CA LEU A 362 3.32 0.31 -9.21
C LEU A 362 4.29 -0.85 -9.46
N CYS A 363 4.16 -1.86 -8.63
CA CYS A 363 4.90 -3.11 -8.72
C CYS A 363 3.91 -4.26 -8.52
N ILE A 364 3.37 -4.75 -9.63
CA ILE A 364 2.39 -5.81 -9.58
C ILE A 364 3.10 -7.12 -9.25
N LEU A 365 2.71 -7.73 -8.13
CA LEU A 365 3.26 -9.00 -7.66
C LEU A 365 4.80 -9.03 -7.51
N GLY A 366 5.41 -7.89 -7.14
CA GLY A 366 6.79 -7.84 -6.65
C GLY A 366 7.88 -7.82 -7.72
N ASP A 367 7.58 -7.51 -8.97
CA ASP A 367 8.51 -7.64 -10.11
C ASP A 367 9.06 -9.08 -10.28
N ILE A 368 8.32 -10.09 -9.82
CA ILE A 368 8.68 -11.50 -9.94
C ILE A 368 8.26 -12.02 -11.31
N ALA A 369 9.14 -12.78 -11.97
CA ALA A 369 8.83 -13.46 -13.22
C ALA A 369 8.02 -14.74 -12.93
N PHE A 370 6.74 -14.75 -13.30
CA PHE A 370 5.88 -15.92 -13.10
C PHE A 370 5.77 -16.79 -14.34
N ALA A 371 5.64 -18.10 -14.14
CA ALA A 371 5.36 -19.06 -15.21
C ALA A 371 4.45 -20.18 -14.71
N ILE A 372 3.65 -20.75 -15.62
CA ILE A 372 2.83 -21.93 -15.40
C ILE A 372 3.18 -22.95 -16.48
N ASP A 373 3.64 -24.14 -16.09
CA ASP A 373 4.08 -25.21 -16.99
C ASP A 373 5.03 -24.73 -18.10
N GLY A 374 6.01 -23.90 -17.70
CA GLY A 374 7.03 -23.33 -18.58
C GLY A 374 6.55 -22.14 -19.45
N ARG A 375 5.29 -21.73 -19.37
CA ARG A 375 4.74 -20.58 -20.10
C ARG A 375 4.75 -19.34 -19.20
N PRO A 376 5.31 -18.21 -19.65
CA PRO A 376 5.23 -16.96 -18.91
C PRO A 376 3.78 -16.59 -18.62
N LEU A 377 3.54 -16.08 -17.40
CA LEU A 377 2.23 -15.60 -16.96
C LEU A 377 2.23 -14.07 -16.96
N ASP A 378 1.27 -13.48 -17.67
CA ASP A 378 0.93 -12.06 -17.59
C ASP A 378 -0.38 -11.90 -16.82
N PHE A 379 -0.33 -11.23 -15.67
CA PHE A 379 -1.52 -11.04 -14.85
C PHE A 379 -2.55 -10.11 -15.49
N SER A 380 -2.16 -9.27 -16.43
CA SER A 380 -3.10 -8.42 -17.19
C SER A 380 -4.05 -9.22 -18.08
N ASP A 381 -3.72 -10.47 -18.39
CA ASP A 381 -4.56 -11.40 -19.14
C ASP A 381 -5.53 -12.19 -18.24
N THR A 382 -5.42 -12.06 -16.92
CA THR A 382 -6.24 -12.79 -15.95
C THR A 382 -7.46 -11.98 -15.53
N VAL A 383 -8.47 -12.67 -15.01
CA VAL A 383 -9.61 -12.06 -14.32
C VAL A 383 -9.47 -12.31 -12.82
N THR A 384 -9.68 -11.27 -12.04
CA THR A 384 -9.57 -11.40 -10.59
C THR A 384 -10.77 -12.12 -10.00
N TYR A 385 -10.52 -13.01 -9.04
CA TYR A 385 -11.57 -13.53 -8.15
C TYR A 385 -11.52 -12.74 -6.84
N ARG A 386 -12.54 -11.94 -6.58
CA ARG A 386 -12.68 -11.06 -5.40
C ARG A 386 -11.43 -10.22 -5.07
N GLY A 387 -10.61 -9.87 -6.06
CA GLY A 387 -9.38 -9.11 -5.85
C GLY A 387 -8.28 -9.84 -5.09
N MET A 388 -8.36 -11.17 -4.94
CA MET A 388 -7.38 -11.93 -4.14
C MET A 388 -6.83 -13.18 -4.83
N MET A 389 -7.49 -13.70 -5.85
CA MET A 389 -6.98 -14.78 -6.70
C MET A 389 -7.19 -14.42 -8.17
N PHE A 390 -6.64 -15.23 -9.09
CA PHE A 390 -6.62 -14.94 -10.52
C PHE A 390 -7.03 -16.16 -11.32
N THR A 391 -7.84 -15.99 -12.36
CA THR A 391 -8.21 -17.10 -13.23
C THR A 391 -6.99 -17.74 -13.86
N GLY A 392 -6.97 -19.09 -13.87
CA GLY A 392 -5.88 -19.88 -14.46
C GLY A 392 -4.60 -19.95 -13.62
N VAL A 393 -4.53 -19.29 -12.46
CA VAL A 393 -3.35 -19.29 -11.58
C VAL A 393 -3.57 -20.25 -10.41
N PRO A 394 -2.81 -21.36 -10.33
CA PRO A 394 -2.99 -22.37 -9.29
C PRO A 394 -2.42 -21.91 -7.94
N ASN A 395 -3.09 -22.28 -6.85
CA ASN A 395 -2.58 -22.22 -5.48
C ASN A 395 -1.88 -20.91 -5.13
N MET A 396 -2.49 -19.78 -5.48
CA MET A 396 -1.95 -18.46 -5.19
C MET A 396 -3.03 -17.52 -4.67
N ALA A 397 -2.70 -16.78 -3.63
CA ALA A 397 -3.50 -15.65 -3.16
C ALA A 397 -2.67 -14.37 -3.10
N TRP A 398 -3.32 -13.24 -3.28
CA TRP A 398 -2.71 -11.91 -3.24
C TRP A 398 -3.46 -10.99 -2.28
N VAL A 399 -2.71 -10.32 -1.43
CA VAL A 399 -3.27 -9.30 -0.55
C VAL A 399 -3.15 -7.93 -1.21
N PHE A 400 -4.29 -7.40 -1.61
CA PHE A 400 -4.45 -6.01 -2.02
C PHE A 400 -5.51 -5.37 -1.12
N GLY A 401 -5.14 -4.33 -0.39
CA GLY A 401 -6.03 -3.71 0.60
C GLY A 401 -7.08 -2.76 0.00
N TYR A 402 -7.62 -1.88 0.83
CA TYR A 402 -8.57 -0.86 0.43
C TYR A 402 -7.89 0.48 0.13
N PHE A 403 -8.43 1.24 -0.81
CA PHE A 403 -8.02 2.62 -1.06
C PHE A 403 -8.69 3.62 -0.13
N ARG A 404 -9.93 3.31 0.31
CA ARG A 404 -10.79 4.20 1.10
C ARG A 404 -11.00 3.72 2.54
N ALA A 405 -10.37 2.63 2.90
CA ALA A 405 -10.38 2.07 4.25
C ALA A 405 -8.98 1.57 4.60
N SER A 406 -8.78 1.17 5.84
CA SER A 406 -7.48 0.67 6.30
C SER A 406 -7.09 -0.63 5.60
N TRP A 407 -5.82 -0.74 5.25
CA TRP A 407 -5.27 -1.85 4.48
C TRP A 407 -5.46 -3.22 5.13
N THR A 408 -5.20 -3.30 6.44
CA THR A 408 -5.23 -4.55 7.22
C THR A 408 -6.61 -5.15 7.38
N LEU A 409 -7.66 -4.35 7.24
CA LEU A 409 -9.03 -4.87 7.23
C LEU A 409 -9.21 -5.95 6.17
N ARG A 410 -8.62 -5.74 5.00
CA ARG A 410 -8.70 -6.74 3.93
C ARG A 410 -7.66 -7.85 4.11
N THR A 411 -6.51 -7.53 4.70
CA THR A 411 -5.51 -8.56 5.05
C THR A 411 -6.13 -9.64 5.93
N ASP A 412 -6.87 -9.26 6.96
CA ASP A 412 -7.55 -10.20 7.86
C ASP A 412 -8.59 -11.05 7.11
N LEU A 413 -9.44 -10.42 6.25
CA LEU A 413 -10.44 -11.16 5.46
C LEU A 413 -9.82 -12.15 4.48
N VAL A 414 -8.76 -11.75 3.78
CA VAL A 414 -8.04 -12.64 2.88
C VAL A 414 -7.34 -13.76 3.64
N ALA A 415 -6.80 -13.47 4.83
CA ALA A 415 -6.15 -14.47 5.66
C ALA A 415 -7.13 -15.54 6.15
N ASP A 416 -8.29 -15.14 6.63
CA ASP A 416 -9.33 -16.08 7.03
C ASP A 416 -9.81 -16.92 5.85
N PHE A 417 -9.99 -16.31 4.68
CA PHE A 417 -10.35 -17.04 3.47
C PHE A 417 -9.28 -18.05 3.07
N VAL A 418 -8.00 -17.67 3.03
CA VAL A 418 -6.90 -18.58 2.64
C VAL A 418 -6.79 -19.74 3.62
N CYS A 419 -6.89 -19.48 4.93
CA CYS A 419 -6.85 -20.56 5.93
C CYS A 419 -8.01 -21.53 5.76
N ARG A 420 -9.23 -21.05 5.48
CA ARG A 420 -10.39 -21.91 5.18
C ARG A 420 -10.19 -22.70 3.89
N LEU A 421 -9.66 -22.06 2.85
CA LEU A 421 -9.38 -22.70 1.57
C LEU A 421 -8.37 -23.85 1.72
N LEU A 422 -7.27 -23.61 2.43
CA LEU A 422 -6.26 -24.64 2.69
C LEU A 422 -6.82 -25.81 3.53
N THR A 423 -7.67 -25.50 4.53
CA THR A 423 -8.37 -26.54 5.31
C THR A 423 -9.29 -27.37 4.41
N HIS A 424 -10.10 -26.72 3.58
CA HIS A 424 -11.02 -27.36 2.65
C HIS A 424 -10.30 -28.25 1.64
N MET A 425 -9.18 -27.78 1.09
CA MET A 425 -8.34 -28.59 0.19
C MET A 425 -7.81 -29.86 0.88
N LYS A 426 -7.34 -29.71 2.13
CA LYS A 426 -6.85 -30.83 2.94
C LYS A 426 -7.97 -31.85 3.23
N GLU A 427 -9.15 -31.39 3.60
CA GLU A 427 -10.32 -32.26 3.88
C GLU A 427 -10.78 -33.00 2.63
N LYS A 428 -10.70 -32.38 1.46
CA LYS A 428 -11.00 -33.01 0.17
C LYS A 428 -9.89 -33.93 -0.35
N GLY A 429 -8.70 -33.87 0.22
CA GLY A 429 -7.54 -34.61 -0.28
C GLY A 429 -7.07 -34.15 -1.65
N VAL A 430 -7.23 -32.86 -1.97
CA VAL A 430 -6.82 -32.23 -3.23
C VAL A 430 -5.58 -31.37 -3.04
N HIS A 431 -4.74 -31.28 -4.06
CA HIS A 431 -3.46 -30.57 -3.99
C HIS A 431 -3.43 -29.28 -4.80
N LYS A 432 -4.44 -29.05 -5.63
CA LYS A 432 -4.50 -27.87 -6.50
C LYS A 432 -5.89 -27.25 -6.48
N VAL A 433 -5.94 -25.94 -6.43
CA VAL A 433 -7.13 -25.12 -6.68
C VAL A 433 -6.78 -24.03 -7.70
N VAL A 434 -7.64 -23.87 -8.70
CA VAL A 434 -7.48 -22.84 -9.75
C VAL A 434 -8.80 -22.10 -9.89
N PRO A 435 -8.82 -20.77 -9.70
CA PRO A 435 -9.99 -19.98 -10.07
C PRO A 435 -10.23 -20.04 -11.60
N ALA A 436 -11.47 -20.26 -11.99
CA ALA A 436 -11.88 -20.31 -13.38
C ALA A 436 -13.24 -19.64 -13.57
N LEU A 437 -13.42 -18.98 -14.71
CA LEU A 437 -14.75 -18.44 -15.06
C LEU A 437 -15.74 -19.59 -15.17
N ARG A 438 -16.89 -19.45 -14.50
CA ARG A 438 -18.00 -20.40 -14.69
C ARG A 438 -18.55 -20.27 -16.12
N PRO A 439 -19.21 -21.31 -16.67
CA PRO A 439 -19.78 -21.24 -18.02
C PRO A 439 -20.65 -20.02 -18.27
N GLU A 440 -21.43 -19.59 -17.27
CA GLU A 440 -22.29 -18.40 -17.31
C GLU A 440 -21.53 -17.06 -17.24
N ASP A 441 -20.22 -17.10 -16.91
CA ASP A 441 -19.38 -15.90 -16.80
C ASP A 441 -18.50 -15.65 -18.02
N HIS A 442 -18.41 -16.62 -18.96
CA HIS A 442 -17.53 -16.52 -20.13
C HIS A 442 -17.85 -15.31 -21.05
N ASN A 443 -19.10 -14.85 -21.06
CA ASN A 443 -19.53 -13.71 -21.87
C ASN A 443 -19.66 -12.40 -21.08
N MET A 444 -19.23 -12.38 -19.81
CA MET A 444 -19.26 -11.13 -19.03
C MET A 444 -18.25 -10.11 -19.59
N PRO A 445 -18.55 -8.81 -19.52
CA PRO A 445 -17.62 -7.78 -19.96
C PRO A 445 -16.38 -7.78 -19.08
N LEU A 446 -15.19 -7.73 -19.70
CA LEU A 446 -13.93 -7.57 -19.00
C LEU A 446 -13.56 -6.09 -18.94
N LEU A 447 -13.43 -5.58 -17.74
CA LEU A 447 -13.23 -4.18 -17.42
C LEU A 447 -11.85 -3.96 -16.77
N SER A 448 -11.40 -2.71 -16.72
CA SER A 448 -10.21 -2.34 -15.98
C SER A 448 -10.36 -2.70 -14.49
N TRP A 449 -9.27 -3.08 -13.82
CA TRP A 449 -9.22 -3.46 -12.40
C TRP A 449 -10.03 -2.53 -11.48
N ILE A 450 -9.88 -1.23 -11.66
CA ILE A 450 -10.65 -0.19 -10.96
C ILE A 450 -11.40 0.65 -11.97
N ASP A 451 -12.61 1.06 -11.61
CA ASP A 451 -13.38 2.01 -12.37
C ASP A 451 -12.76 3.43 -12.23
N PRO A 452 -12.20 4.01 -13.32
CA PRO A 452 -11.58 5.34 -13.26
C PRO A 452 -12.58 6.47 -12.98
N GLU A 453 -13.87 6.26 -13.24
CA GLU A 453 -14.90 7.23 -12.88
C GLU A 453 -15.16 7.25 -11.37
N ASN A 454 -14.89 6.13 -10.71
CA ASN A 454 -15.06 6.00 -9.28
C ASN A 454 -13.81 6.40 -8.49
N PHE A 455 -12.60 5.95 -8.92
CA PHE A 455 -11.33 6.23 -8.23
C PHE A 455 -10.17 6.29 -9.22
N ASN A 456 -9.50 7.45 -9.34
CA ASN A 456 -8.51 7.70 -10.41
C ASN A 456 -7.23 8.44 -9.98
N PRO A 457 -6.54 8.04 -8.93
CA PRO A 457 -5.24 8.64 -8.64
C PRO A 457 -4.23 8.33 -9.74
N ASN A 458 -3.38 9.30 -10.05
CA ASN A 458 -2.46 9.25 -11.20
C ASN A 458 -1.58 8.00 -11.24
N TYR A 459 -1.08 7.53 -10.10
CA TYR A 459 -0.20 6.35 -10.02
C TYR A 459 -0.91 5.07 -10.48
N LEU A 460 -2.21 4.92 -10.20
CA LEU A 460 -3.00 3.78 -10.68
C LEU A 460 -3.30 3.92 -12.18
N MET A 461 -3.63 5.14 -12.63
CA MET A 461 -4.01 5.35 -14.03
C MET A 461 -2.85 5.09 -15.00
N ARG A 462 -1.61 5.42 -14.58
CA ARG A 462 -0.41 5.15 -15.42
C ARG A 462 -0.24 3.67 -15.70
N ASP A 463 -0.38 2.85 -14.67
CA ASP A 463 0.02 1.44 -14.69
C ASP A 463 -1.19 0.49 -14.64
N MET A 464 -2.41 1.01 -14.87
CA MET A 464 -3.66 0.23 -14.87
C MET A 464 -3.62 -0.95 -15.85
N HIS A 465 -2.89 -0.80 -16.94
CA HIS A 465 -2.75 -1.83 -17.96
C HIS A 465 -1.97 -3.07 -17.50
N LEU A 466 -1.21 -2.96 -16.40
CA LEU A 466 -0.47 -4.07 -15.79
C LEU A 466 -1.33 -4.90 -14.82
N LEU A 467 -2.48 -4.36 -14.42
CA LEU A 467 -3.38 -5.00 -13.45
C LEU A 467 -4.30 -6.02 -14.14
N PRO A 468 -4.77 -7.05 -13.41
CA PRO A 468 -5.73 -8.01 -13.93
C PRO A 468 -7.03 -7.32 -14.36
N LYS A 469 -7.85 -8.02 -15.13
CA LYS A 469 -9.21 -7.57 -15.48
C LYS A 469 -10.17 -7.84 -14.32
N ARG A 470 -11.25 -7.09 -14.27
CA ARG A 470 -12.45 -7.42 -13.49
C ARG A 470 -13.63 -7.72 -14.40
N GLY A 471 -14.56 -8.51 -13.89
CA GLY A 471 -15.88 -8.66 -14.49
C GLY A 471 -16.89 -7.65 -13.95
N ASP A 472 -18.16 -7.86 -14.26
CA ASP A 472 -19.31 -7.07 -13.77
C ASP A 472 -20.04 -7.74 -12.59
N LYS A 473 -19.72 -9.00 -12.26
CA LYS A 473 -20.30 -9.73 -11.13
C LYS A 473 -19.48 -9.56 -9.86
N PRO A 474 -20.09 -9.60 -8.67
CA PRO A 474 -19.39 -9.33 -7.39
C PRO A 474 -18.16 -10.20 -7.14
N GLU A 475 -18.20 -11.48 -7.50
CA GLU A 475 -17.08 -12.41 -7.32
C GLU A 475 -15.90 -12.14 -8.27
N TRP A 476 -16.14 -11.48 -9.39
CA TRP A 476 -15.10 -11.14 -10.36
C TRP A 476 -14.63 -9.68 -10.27
N GLN A 477 -14.77 -9.07 -9.10
CA GLN A 477 -14.37 -7.70 -8.83
C GLN A 477 -13.50 -7.61 -7.58
N HIS A 478 -12.68 -6.56 -7.52
CA HIS A 478 -12.10 -6.06 -6.29
C HIS A 478 -13.05 -5.00 -5.74
N SER A 479 -13.88 -5.37 -4.79
CA SER A 479 -14.74 -4.42 -4.09
C SER A 479 -13.90 -3.48 -3.22
N GLN A 480 -14.25 -2.22 -3.14
CA GLN A 480 -13.68 -1.25 -2.21
C GLN A 480 -14.61 -1.00 -1.02
N ASP A 481 -15.48 -1.95 -0.73
CA ASP A 481 -16.51 -1.88 0.30
C ASP A 481 -16.24 -2.91 1.41
N TYR A 482 -15.55 -2.48 2.45
CA TYR A 482 -15.27 -3.33 3.62
C TYR A 482 -16.56 -3.80 4.31
N TRP A 483 -17.61 -2.94 4.39
CA TRP A 483 -18.86 -3.29 5.05
C TRP A 483 -19.60 -4.44 4.37
N ALA A 484 -19.52 -4.51 3.06
CA ALA A 484 -20.04 -5.64 2.31
C ALA A 484 -19.11 -6.87 2.42
N GLU A 485 -17.80 -6.67 2.27
CA GLU A 485 -16.84 -7.78 2.25
C GLU A 485 -16.72 -8.50 3.59
N LYS A 486 -16.81 -7.81 4.73
CA LYS A 486 -16.73 -8.43 6.06
C LYS A 486 -17.77 -9.52 6.31
N ASP A 487 -18.92 -9.43 5.64
CA ASP A 487 -20.01 -10.40 5.73
C ASP A 487 -19.96 -11.41 4.56
N GLN A 488 -19.49 -10.98 3.39
CA GLN A 488 -19.41 -11.82 2.20
C GLN A 488 -18.23 -12.80 2.23
N PHE A 489 -17.06 -12.40 2.74
CA PHE A 489 -15.87 -13.28 2.74
C PHE A 489 -16.07 -14.54 3.58
N PRO A 490 -16.60 -14.48 4.82
CA PRO A 490 -16.92 -15.69 5.58
C PRO A 490 -17.95 -16.61 4.91
N ALA A 491 -18.83 -16.02 4.08
CA ALA A 491 -19.90 -16.74 3.38
C ALA A 491 -19.50 -17.27 1.98
N ILE A 492 -18.24 -17.09 1.55
CA ILE A 492 -17.75 -17.63 0.27
C ILE A 492 -17.89 -19.15 0.30
N ASP A 493 -18.68 -19.69 -0.65
CA ASP A 493 -18.80 -21.12 -0.90
C ASP A 493 -17.53 -21.65 -1.58
N LEU A 494 -16.79 -22.49 -0.89
CA LEU A 494 -15.56 -23.10 -1.42
C LEU A 494 -15.84 -24.23 -2.40
N ASP A 495 -17.10 -24.70 -2.51
CA ASP A 495 -17.54 -25.66 -3.52
C ASP A 495 -18.12 -25.00 -4.79
N ASP A 496 -18.09 -23.65 -4.87
CA ASP A 496 -18.50 -22.93 -6.08
C ASP A 496 -17.68 -23.38 -7.29
N LYS A 497 -18.34 -23.46 -8.44
CA LYS A 497 -17.73 -23.85 -9.73
C LYS A 497 -16.63 -22.87 -10.19
N ALA A 498 -16.50 -21.72 -9.57
CA ALA A 498 -15.37 -20.82 -9.77
C ALA A 498 -14.04 -21.41 -9.27
N PHE A 499 -14.08 -22.46 -8.45
CA PHE A 499 -12.89 -23.19 -7.99
C PHE A 499 -12.80 -24.55 -8.64
N VAL A 500 -11.74 -24.78 -9.40
CA VAL A 500 -11.43 -26.09 -10.00
C VAL A 500 -10.37 -26.77 -9.14
N TYR A 501 -10.79 -27.85 -8.49
CA TYR A 501 -9.92 -28.66 -7.63
C TYR A 501 -9.38 -29.90 -8.35
N SER A 502 -8.15 -30.31 -8.01
CA SER A 502 -7.58 -31.58 -8.45
C SER A 502 -6.44 -32.06 -7.54
#